data_9d79e4900e238be496aba95d8c25a632
#
_entry.id   9d79e4900e238be496aba95d8c25a632
#
_cell.length_a   1.000
_cell.length_b   1.000
_cell.length_c   1.000
_cell.angle_alpha   90.00
_cell.angle_beta   90.00
_cell.angle_gamma   90.00
#
_symmetry.space_group_name_H-M   'P 1'
#
loop_
_entity.id
_entity.type
_entity.pdbx_description
1 polymer ?
#
loop_
_entity_poly.entity_id
_entity_poly.type
_entity_poly.pdbx_seq_one_letter_code
_entity_poly.pdbx_strand_id
1 'polypeptide(L)'
;MIEISKVTDVKALRHISIQTFTETFARHNTEEHLNAYLEKTYATEQLKRELAHPDSHFYFAYVDGELAGYLKVNVRDAQSEPMGADTIEIERIYVFEAFQGHGVGKALFTKATELAKELHKRKMWLGVWERNERAIRFYRRNGFEQTGVHTFFMGEDAQNDLIFMKSFTD
;
A
#
# COMPACT_ATOMS: atom_id res chain seq x y z
N MET A 1 -19.87 -9.91 2.36
CA MET A 1 -18.75 -10.63 2.98
C MET A 1 -17.44 -10.23 2.32
N ILE A 2 -16.40 -9.96 3.12
CA ILE A 2 -15.07 -9.58 2.61
C ILE A 2 -14.17 -10.81 2.62
N GLU A 3 -13.55 -11.11 1.50
CA GLU A 3 -12.59 -12.21 1.38
C GLU A 3 -11.22 -11.69 0.97
N ILE A 4 -10.17 -12.19 1.61
CA ILE A 4 -8.79 -11.82 1.32
C ILE A 4 -8.08 -13.04 0.73
N SER A 5 -7.43 -12.87 -0.42
CA SER A 5 -6.68 -13.95 -1.06
C SER A 5 -5.40 -13.42 -1.70
N LYS A 6 -4.43 -14.33 -1.91
CA LYS A 6 -3.18 -13.96 -2.58
C LYS A 6 -3.42 -13.57 -4.03
N VAL A 7 -2.66 -12.58 -4.49
CA VAL A 7 -2.72 -12.15 -5.89
C VAL A 7 -2.01 -13.16 -6.78
N THR A 8 -2.71 -13.60 -7.83
CA THR A 8 -2.15 -14.50 -8.85
C THR A 8 -2.28 -13.93 -10.27
N ASP A 9 -3.10 -12.89 -10.44
CA ASP A 9 -3.40 -12.29 -11.75
C ASP A 9 -2.76 -10.91 -11.86
N VAL A 10 -1.69 -10.82 -12.65
CA VAL A 10 -0.97 -9.55 -12.84
C VAL A 10 -1.82 -8.50 -13.57
N LYS A 11 -2.71 -8.94 -14.46
CA LYS A 11 -3.57 -7.98 -15.19
C LYS A 11 -4.56 -7.31 -14.25
N ALA A 12 -5.18 -8.08 -13.36
CA ALA A 12 -6.09 -7.56 -12.35
C ALA A 12 -5.34 -6.64 -11.38
N LEU A 13 -4.12 -7.03 -10.98
CA LEU A 13 -3.29 -6.21 -10.10
C LEU A 13 -2.94 -4.88 -10.77
N ARG A 14 -2.56 -4.90 -12.04
CA ARG A 14 -2.24 -3.67 -12.77
C ARG A 14 -3.46 -2.76 -12.86
N HIS A 15 -4.62 -3.33 -13.17
CA HIS A 15 -5.86 -2.57 -13.29
C HIS A 15 -6.21 -1.85 -11.98
N ILE A 16 -6.25 -2.58 -10.88
CA ILE A 16 -6.62 -1.99 -9.58
C ILE A 16 -5.55 -1.00 -9.10
N SER A 17 -4.27 -1.30 -9.36
CA SER A 17 -3.18 -0.40 -8.97
C SER A 17 -3.30 0.96 -9.66
N ILE A 18 -3.52 0.97 -10.97
CA ILE A 18 -3.67 2.19 -11.75
C ILE A 18 -4.92 2.94 -11.34
N GLN A 19 -6.04 2.24 -11.24
CA GLN A 19 -7.32 2.86 -10.93
C GLN A 19 -7.34 3.50 -9.55
N THR A 20 -6.89 2.80 -8.54
CA THR A 20 -6.90 3.32 -7.16
C THR A 20 -5.89 4.44 -6.97
N PHE A 21 -4.73 4.35 -7.62
CA PHE A 21 -3.74 5.44 -7.59
C PHE A 21 -4.31 6.69 -8.24
N THR A 22 -4.96 6.54 -9.39
CA THR A 22 -5.59 7.65 -10.09
C THR A 22 -6.68 8.30 -9.24
N GLU A 23 -7.53 7.51 -8.59
CA GLU A 23 -8.58 8.02 -7.70
C GLU A 23 -8.01 8.84 -6.56
N THR A 24 -6.84 8.45 -6.04
CA THR A 24 -6.19 9.12 -4.91
C THR A 24 -5.47 10.40 -5.32
N PHE A 25 -4.75 10.38 -6.44
CA PHE A 25 -3.77 11.42 -6.77
C PHE A 25 -4.16 12.33 -7.93
N ALA A 26 -5.14 11.98 -8.76
CA ALA A 26 -5.45 12.75 -9.98
C ALA A 26 -5.78 14.21 -9.71
N ARG A 27 -6.47 14.51 -8.62
CA ARG A 27 -6.89 15.89 -8.26
C ARG A 27 -5.72 16.83 -8.00
N HIS A 28 -4.58 16.30 -7.62
CA HIS A 28 -3.43 17.08 -7.15
C HIS A 28 -2.23 17.02 -8.08
N ASN A 29 -2.38 16.39 -9.24
CA ASN A 29 -1.28 16.19 -10.19
C ASN A 29 -1.74 16.47 -11.61
N THR A 30 -0.80 16.88 -12.46
CA THR A 30 -1.11 17.01 -13.89
C THR A 30 -1.29 15.63 -14.49
N GLU A 31 -2.08 15.56 -15.57
CA GLU A 31 -2.29 14.30 -16.29
C GLU A 31 -0.96 13.74 -16.79
N GLU A 32 -0.06 14.60 -17.28
CA GLU A 32 1.26 14.20 -17.76
C GLU A 32 2.09 13.54 -16.66
N HIS A 33 2.20 14.18 -15.49
CA HIS A 33 2.96 13.65 -14.36
C HIS A 33 2.36 12.35 -13.86
N LEU A 34 1.03 12.29 -13.77
CA LEU A 34 0.33 11.10 -13.33
C LEU A 34 0.59 9.93 -14.26
N ASN A 35 0.41 10.13 -15.57
CA ASN A 35 0.60 9.06 -16.57
C ASN A 35 2.05 8.56 -16.60
N ALA A 36 3.02 9.45 -16.49
CA ALA A 36 4.43 9.06 -16.45
C ALA A 36 4.73 8.16 -15.24
N TYR A 37 4.18 8.52 -14.09
CA TYR A 37 4.34 7.73 -12.86
C TYR A 37 3.68 6.35 -13.01
N LEU A 38 2.46 6.30 -13.53
CA LEU A 38 1.70 5.06 -13.69
C LEU A 38 2.39 4.09 -14.65
N GLU A 39 2.89 4.59 -15.77
CA GLU A 39 3.59 3.76 -16.75
C GLU A 39 4.86 3.14 -16.20
N LYS A 40 5.60 3.89 -15.40
CA LYS A 40 6.84 3.41 -14.79
C LYS A 40 6.56 2.43 -13.65
N THR A 41 5.70 2.83 -12.73
CA THR A 41 5.49 2.11 -11.46
C THR A 41 4.68 0.83 -11.66
N TYR A 42 3.67 0.87 -12.54
CA TYR A 42 2.74 -0.24 -12.72
C TYR A 42 2.85 -0.92 -14.08
N ALA A 43 4.03 -0.82 -14.72
CA ALA A 43 4.29 -1.59 -15.93
C ALA A 43 4.15 -3.09 -15.64
N THR A 44 3.59 -3.84 -16.57
CA THR A 44 3.35 -5.28 -16.39
C THR A 44 4.60 -6.03 -15.96
N GLU A 45 5.74 -5.78 -16.62
CA GLU A 45 6.99 -6.46 -16.29
C GLU A 45 7.51 -6.09 -14.89
N GLN A 46 7.29 -4.83 -14.49
CA GLN A 46 7.65 -4.39 -13.13
C GLN A 46 6.81 -5.12 -12.08
N LEU A 47 5.50 -5.21 -12.30
CA LEU A 47 4.60 -5.91 -11.37
C LEU A 47 4.91 -7.40 -11.31
N LYS A 48 5.28 -8.02 -12.42
CA LYS A 48 5.69 -9.43 -12.43
C LYS A 48 6.92 -9.65 -11.57
N ARG A 49 7.91 -8.74 -11.66
CA ARG A 49 9.11 -8.83 -10.82
C ARG A 49 8.78 -8.69 -9.36
N GLU A 50 7.91 -7.75 -9.02
CA GLU A 50 7.48 -7.55 -7.64
C GLU A 50 6.71 -8.75 -7.09
N LEU A 51 5.81 -9.32 -7.89
CA LEU A 51 5.06 -10.52 -7.50
C LEU A 51 5.97 -11.74 -7.28
N ALA A 52 7.06 -11.83 -8.04
CA ALA A 52 8.02 -12.93 -7.94
C ALA A 52 8.99 -12.76 -6.77
N HIS A 53 9.09 -11.57 -6.19
CA HIS A 53 10.03 -11.32 -5.10
C HIS A 53 9.58 -12.06 -3.83
N PRO A 54 10.43 -12.90 -3.23
CA PRO A 54 10.03 -13.72 -2.08
C PRO A 54 9.69 -12.91 -0.82
N ASP A 55 10.18 -11.68 -0.72
CA ASP A 55 9.97 -10.82 0.44
C ASP A 55 8.87 -9.77 0.22
N SER A 56 8.13 -9.86 -0.89
CA SER A 56 6.94 -9.04 -1.16
C SER A 56 5.70 -9.92 -1.18
N HIS A 57 4.65 -9.48 -0.53
CA HIS A 57 3.40 -10.23 -0.42
C HIS A 57 2.23 -9.37 -0.88
N PHE A 58 1.45 -9.88 -1.82
CA PHE A 58 0.31 -9.17 -2.40
C PHE A 58 -0.99 -9.91 -2.11
N TYR A 59 -2.01 -9.16 -1.70
CA TYR A 59 -3.34 -9.70 -1.42
C TYR A 59 -4.41 -8.86 -2.07
N PHE A 60 -5.45 -9.53 -2.57
CA PHE A 60 -6.68 -8.89 -3.02
C PHE A 60 -7.75 -8.99 -1.93
N ALA A 61 -8.59 -7.96 -1.85
CA ALA A 61 -9.82 -8.01 -1.06
C ALA A 61 -11.01 -8.01 -2.01
N TYR A 62 -11.95 -8.91 -1.78
CA TYR A 62 -13.18 -9.01 -2.55
C TYR A 62 -14.37 -8.75 -1.63
N VAL A 63 -15.35 -8.03 -2.13
CA VAL A 63 -16.63 -7.83 -1.45
C VAL A 63 -17.70 -8.51 -2.29
N ASP A 64 -18.32 -9.54 -1.75
CA ASP A 64 -19.34 -10.32 -2.44
C ASP A 64 -18.90 -10.77 -3.85
N GLY A 65 -17.65 -11.18 -3.97
CA GLY A 65 -17.08 -11.67 -5.21
C GLY A 65 -16.50 -10.61 -6.13
N GLU A 66 -16.63 -9.33 -5.79
CA GLU A 66 -16.08 -8.23 -6.60
C GLU A 66 -14.77 -7.72 -6.02
N LEU A 67 -13.78 -7.50 -6.88
CA LEU A 67 -12.50 -6.95 -6.46
C LEU A 67 -12.68 -5.54 -5.91
N ALA A 68 -12.29 -5.33 -4.66
CA ALA A 68 -12.53 -4.08 -3.95
C ALA A 68 -11.29 -3.33 -3.52
N GLY A 69 -10.19 -4.05 -3.27
CA GLY A 69 -8.96 -3.43 -2.79
C GLY A 69 -7.77 -4.37 -2.89
N TYR A 70 -6.58 -3.85 -2.58
CA TYR A 70 -5.38 -4.68 -2.54
C TYR A 70 -4.37 -4.17 -1.53
N LEU A 71 -3.45 -5.06 -1.19
CA LEU A 71 -2.40 -4.83 -0.20
C LEU A 71 -1.07 -5.33 -0.76
N LYS A 72 -0.02 -4.54 -0.59
CA LYS A 72 1.36 -5.01 -0.79
C LYS A 72 2.13 -4.76 0.50
N VAL A 73 2.69 -5.82 1.07
CA VAL A 73 3.58 -5.72 2.24
C VAL A 73 4.95 -6.28 1.88
N ASN A 74 5.98 -5.68 2.45
CA ASN A 74 7.36 -6.05 2.19
C ASN A 74 8.09 -6.32 3.51
N VAL A 75 8.98 -7.30 3.46
CA VAL A 75 9.91 -7.58 4.56
C VAL A 75 11.33 -7.62 4.00
N ARG A 76 12.30 -7.56 4.88
CA ARG A 76 13.73 -7.65 4.53
C ARG A 76 14.11 -6.72 3.37
N ASP A 77 14.74 -7.25 2.34
CA ASP A 77 15.29 -6.45 1.23
C ASP A 77 14.24 -5.89 0.28
N ALA A 78 12.99 -6.36 0.36
CA ALA A 78 11.92 -5.83 -0.47
C ALA A 78 11.40 -4.48 0.03
N GLN A 79 11.71 -4.12 1.28
CA GLN A 79 11.26 -2.84 1.82
C GLN A 79 11.84 -1.67 1.05
N SER A 80 11.04 -0.61 0.90
CA SER A 80 11.41 0.60 0.16
C SER A 80 12.59 1.34 0.78
N GLU A 81 12.79 1.18 2.09
CA GLU A 81 13.90 1.76 2.84
C GLU A 81 14.40 0.77 3.87
N PRO A 82 15.70 0.84 4.24
CA PRO A 82 16.25 -0.07 5.26
C PRO A 82 15.76 0.32 6.66
N MET A 83 14.81 -0.43 7.19
CA MET A 83 14.21 -0.17 8.50
C MET A 83 14.53 -1.23 9.55
N GLY A 84 15.35 -2.23 9.19
CA GLY A 84 15.75 -3.28 10.11
C GLY A 84 15.05 -4.61 9.86
N ALA A 85 15.61 -5.67 10.46
CA ALA A 85 15.15 -7.05 10.23
C ALA A 85 13.81 -7.36 10.89
N ASP A 86 13.43 -6.60 11.92
CA ASP A 86 12.20 -6.82 12.68
C ASP A 86 11.02 -5.96 12.22
N THR A 87 11.12 -5.36 11.03
CA THR A 87 10.10 -4.48 10.48
C THR A 87 9.38 -5.11 9.30
N ILE A 88 8.12 -4.67 9.10
CA ILE A 88 7.33 -4.98 7.93
C ILE A 88 6.74 -3.67 7.40
N GLU A 89 6.82 -3.50 6.10
CA GLU A 89 6.30 -2.31 5.42
C GLU A 89 4.96 -2.59 4.79
N ILE A 90 3.98 -1.69 4.97
CA ILE A 90 2.81 -1.63 4.10
C ILE A 90 3.18 -0.64 3.00
N GLU A 91 3.56 -1.14 1.84
CA GLU A 91 3.93 -0.27 0.72
C GLU A 91 2.69 0.28 0.02
N ARG A 92 1.67 -0.55 -0.15
CA ARG A 92 0.43 -0.17 -0.83
C ARG A 92 -0.76 -0.79 -0.12
N ILE A 93 -1.73 0.04 0.19
CA ILE A 93 -3.03 -0.40 0.69
C ILE A 93 -4.06 0.54 0.07
N TYR A 94 -4.84 0.02 -0.85
CA TYR A 94 -5.79 0.82 -1.62
C TYR A 94 -7.12 0.12 -1.74
N VAL A 95 -8.18 0.92 -1.70
CA VAL A 95 -9.55 0.44 -1.86
C VAL A 95 -10.20 1.30 -2.95
N PHE A 96 -10.87 0.68 -3.91
CA PHE A 96 -11.66 1.43 -4.89
C PHE A 96 -12.61 2.37 -4.18
N GLU A 97 -12.75 3.58 -4.69
CA GLU A 97 -13.62 4.61 -4.12
C GLU A 97 -15.04 4.07 -3.88
N ALA A 98 -15.55 3.27 -4.81
CA ALA A 98 -16.88 2.67 -4.72
C ALA A 98 -17.05 1.74 -3.51
N PHE A 99 -15.97 1.20 -2.96
CA PHE A 99 -16.01 0.26 -1.83
C PHE A 99 -15.49 0.87 -0.52
N GLN A 100 -15.12 2.13 -0.52
CA GLN A 100 -14.68 2.81 0.71
C GLN A 100 -15.84 2.93 1.69
N GLY A 101 -15.55 2.83 2.99
CA GLY A 101 -16.58 2.88 4.01
C GLY A 101 -17.25 1.54 4.33
N HIS A 102 -16.79 0.46 3.71
CA HIS A 102 -17.36 -0.88 3.91
C HIS A 102 -16.45 -1.83 4.70
N GLY A 103 -15.39 -1.31 5.32
CA GLY A 103 -14.49 -2.12 6.14
C GLY A 103 -13.40 -2.84 5.36
N VAL A 104 -13.23 -2.57 4.06
CA VAL A 104 -12.22 -3.24 3.22
C VAL A 104 -10.81 -2.86 3.65
N GLY A 105 -10.55 -1.58 3.90
CA GLY A 105 -9.25 -1.10 4.37
C GLY A 105 -8.86 -1.75 5.69
N LYS A 106 -9.80 -1.86 6.61
CA LYS A 106 -9.58 -2.51 7.90
C LYS A 106 -9.26 -3.99 7.73
N ALA A 107 -9.95 -4.68 6.82
CA ALA A 107 -9.70 -6.11 6.54
C ALA A 107 -8.29 -6.31 5.98
N LEU A 108 -7.86 -5.45 5.05
CA LEU A 108 -6.51 -5.50 4.49
C LEU A 108 -5.46 -5.20 5.57
N PHE A 109 -5.71 -4.22 6.41
CA PHE A 109 -4.81 -3.87 7.51
C PHE A 109 -4.69 -5.04 8.50
N THR A 110 -5.80 -5.71 8.82
CA THR A 110 -5.81 -6.89 9.69
C THR A 110 -4.96 -8.00 9.08
N LYS A 111 -5.05 -8.20 7.77
CA LYS A 111 -4.21 -9.19 7.06
C LYS A 111 -2.73 -8.86 7.19
N ALA A 112 -2.36 -7.59 7.03
CA ALA A 112 -0.98 -7.15 7.20
C ALA A 112 -0.48 -7.42 8.62
N THR A 113 -1.32 -7.16 9.63
CA THR A 113 -1.00 -7.43 11.04
C THR A 113 -0.81 -8.92 11.31
N GLU A 114 -1.69 -9.76 10.76
CA GLU A 114 -1.56 -11.22 10.88
C GLU A 114 -0.25 -11.69 10.28
N LEU A 115 0.11 -11.18 9.09
CA LEU A 115 1.35 -11.55 8.43
C LEU A 115 2.57 -11.09 9.25
N ALA A 116 2.53 -9.91 9.82
CA ALA A 116 3.59 -9.42 10.70
C ALA A 116 3.81 -10.37 11.88
N LYS A 117 2.75 -10.87 12.48
CA LYS A 117 2.83 -11.82 13.59
C LYS A 117 3.39 -13.16 13.15
N GLU A 118 2.94 -13.67 12.02
CA GLU A 118 3.44 -14.94 11.45
C GLU A 118 4.93 -14.87 11.16
N LEU A 119 5.42 -13.71 10.70
CA LEU A 119 6.82 -13.51 10.35
C LEU A 119 7.66 -12.96 11.51
N HIS A 120 7.07 -12.86 12.72
CA HIS A 120 7.74 -12.41 13.93
C HIS A 120 8.31 -10.99 13.82
N LYS A 121 7.58 -10.10 13.15
CA LYS A 121 7.98 -8.69 13.05
C LYS A 121 7.45 -7.90 14.24
N ARG A 122 8.26 -6.97 14.74
CA ARG A 122 7.92 -6.17 15.92
C ARG A 122 7.35 -4.80 15.58
N LYS A 123 7.66 -4.29 14.40
CA LYS A 123 7.24 -2.96 13.98
C LYS A 123 6.69 -3.00 12.57
N MET A 124 5.67 -2.21 12.36
CA MET A 124 5.08 -2.00 11.03
C MET A 124 5.24 -0.53 10.67
N TRP A 125 5.64 -0.26 9.43
CA TRP A 125 5.78 1.11 8.97
C TRP A 125 5.20 1.30 7.58
N LEU A 126 4.93 2.56 7.24
CA LEU A 126 4.41 2.93 5.93
C LEU A 126 4.74 4.37 5.63
N GLY A 127 4.69 4.71 4.33
CA GLY A 127 4.70 6.09 3.89
C GLY A 127 3.29 6.46 3.45
N VAL A 128 2.80 7.61 3.86
CA VAL A 128 1.51 8.12 3.44
C VAL A 128 1.67 9.55 2.94
N TRP A 129 1.06 9.83 1.78
CA TRP A 129 1.10 11.15 1.18
C TRP A 129 0.52 12.19 2.15
N GLU A 130 1.25 13.30 2.34
CA GLU A 130 0.87 14.30 3.36
C GLU A 130 -0.50 14.94 3.12
N ARG A 131 -1.01 14.91 1.89
CA ARG A 131 -2.33 15.43 1.54
C ARG A 131 -3.45 14.41 1.65
N ASN A 132 -3.12 13.16 1.93
CA ASN A 132 -4.11 12.10 2.08
C ASN A 132 -4.63 12.07 3.51
N GLU A 133 -5.43 13.07 3.86
CA GLU A 133 -5.95 13.24 5.23
C GLU A 133 -6.76 12.06 5.73
N ARG A 134 -7.51 11.43 4.85
CA ARG A 134 -8.33 10.26 5.20
C ARG A 134 -7.46 9.09 5.66
N ALA A 135 -6.41 8.79 4.89
CA ALA A 135 -5.48 7.71 5.25
C ALA A 135 -4.72 8.04 6.53
N ILE A 136 -4.27 9.29 6.67
CA ILE A 136 -3.55 9.74 7.87
C ILE A 136 -4.43 9.51 9.11
N ARG A 137 -5.70 9.90 9.06
CA ARG A 137 -6.62 9.68 10.18
C ARG A 137 -6.81 8.19 10.47
N PHE A 138 -6.93 7.39 9.43
CA PHE A 138 -7.07 5.93 9.57
C PHE A 138 -5.86 5.33 10.31
N TYR A 139 -4.65 5.69 9.88
CA TYR A 139 -3.44 5.14 10.51
C TYR A 139 -3.26 5.62 11.94
N ARG A 140 -3.53 6.89 12.22
CA ARG A 140 -3.46 7.40 13.60
C ARG A 140 -4.45 6.70 14.53
N ARG A 141 -5.66 6.42 14.05
CA ARG A 141 -6.64 5.66 14.84
C ARG A 141 -6.19 4.24 15.11
N ASN A 142 -5.34 3.69 14.25
CA ASN A 142 -4.83 2.33 14.41
C ASN A 142 -3.48 2.27 15.11
N GLY A 143 -3.05 3.36 15.75
CA GLY A 143 -1.89 3.36 16.63
C GLY A 143 -0.57 3.73 15.96
N PHE A 144 -0.60 4.22 14.72
CA PHE A 144 0.62 4.69 14.06
C PHE A 144 0.98 6.10 14.51
N GLU A 145 2.27 6.36 14.63
CA GLU A 145 2.83 7.67 14.94
C GLU A 145 3.80 8.10 13.86
N GLN A 146 3.85 9.37 13.55
CA GLN A 146 4.78 9.90 12.57
C GLN A 146 6.20 9.88 13.13
N THR A 147 7.13 9.29 12.36
CA THR A 147 8.54 9.20 12.74
C THR A 147 9.46 9.92 11.77
N GLY A 148 8.99 10.32 10.60
CA GLY A 148 9.82 10.99 9.61
C GLY A 148 9.04 11.44 8.39
N VAL A 149 9.79 11.87 7.39
CA VAL A 149 9.27 12.35 6.11
C VAL A 149 10.18 11.84 5.00
N HIS A 150 9.59 11.44 3.89
CA HIS A 150 10.32 11.02 2.70
C HIS A 150 9.81 11.80 1.50
N THR A 151 10.72 12.42 0.75
CA THR A 151 10.34 13.15 -0.47
C THR A 151 10.38 12.22 -1.67
N PHE A 152 9.32 12.23 -2.47
CA PHE A 152 9.28 11.51 -3.73
C PHE A 152 8.88 12.45 -4.86
N PHE A 153 9.12 12.02 -6.10
CA PHE A 153 8.84 12.84 -7.28
C PHE A 153 7.80 12.18 -8.16
N MET A 154 6.82 12.98 -8.61
CA MET A 154 5.89 12.57 -9.64
C MET A 154 6.19 13.47 -10.84
N GLY A 155 6.98 12.93 -11.80
CA GLY A 155 7.60 13.75 -12.83
C GLY A 155 8.63 14.67 -12.20
N GLU A 156 8.49 15.98 -12.39
CA GLU A 156 9.36 16.99 -11.79
C GLU A 156 8.80 17.56 -10.49
N ASP A 157 7.60 17.13 -10.11
CA ASP A 157 6.91 17.66 -8.94
C ASP A 157 7.33 16.92 -7.67
N ALA A 158 7.96 17.62 -6.73
CA ALA A 158 8.37 17.06 -5.44
C ALA A 158 7.19 16.98 -4.50
N GLN A 159 6.96 15.81 -3.93
CA GLN A 159 5.89 15.58 -2.97
C GLN A 159 6.45 14.84 -1.76
N ASN A 160 5.74 14.90 -0.64
CA ASN A 160 6.21 14.30 0.60
C ASN A 160 5.27 13.20 1.08
N ASP A 161 5.89 12.09 1.50
CA ASP A 161 5.23 11.07 2.28
C ASP A 161 5.63 11.22 3.74
N LEU A 162 4.65 11.13 4.61
CA LEU A 162 4.91 11.05 6.05
C LEU A 162 5.21 9.59 6.37
N ILE A 163 6.27 9.36 7.14
CA ILE A 163 6.61 8.00 7.58
C ILE A 163 5.92 7.76 8.92
N PHE A 164 5.08 6.73 8.94
CA PHE A 164 4.37 6.31 10.16
C PHE A 164 4.86 4.94 10.60
N MET A 165 4.93 4.75 11.90
CA MET A 165 5.38 3.50 12.49
C MET A 165 4.48 3.11 13.65
N LYS A 166 4.26 1.80 13.77
CA LYS A 166 3.52 1.21 14.89
C LYS A 166 4.35 0.06 15.45
N SER A 167 4.54 0.04 16.76
CA SER A 167 5.19 -1.08 17.46
C SER A 167 4.12 -2.03 17.96
N PHE A 168 4.38 -3.33 17.82
CA PHE A 168 3.51 -4.35 18.39
C PHE A 168 3.98 -4.67 19.80
N THR A 169 3.04 -4.65 20.72
CA THR A 169 3.32 -5.08 22.10
C THR A 169 2.96 -6.54 22.26
N ASP A 170 3.80 -7.28 22.92
CA ASP A 170 3.56 -8.69 23.21
C ASP A 170 2.54 -8.87 24.33
#